data_e9871c9382535f1aba96025955618f99
#
_entry.id   e9871c9382535f1aba96025955618f99
#
_cell.length_a   1.000
_cell.length_b   1.000
_cell.length_c   1.000
_cell.angle_alpha   90.00
_cell.angle_beta   90.00
_cell.angle_gamma   90.00
#
_symmetry.space_group_name_H-M   'P 1'
#
loop_
_entity.id
_entity.type
_entity.pdbx_description
1 polymer ?
#
loop_
_entity_poly.entity_id
_entity_poly.type
_entity_poly.pdbx_seq_one_letter_code
_entity_poly.pdbx_strand_id
1 'polypeptide(L)'
;MAKQATVDTTSNFSRRALLARAAAAGLGSFAMAPSSPALAATVRTDFSKLPPYGNGTIPEGIRSRQVANVNGMTVHILEAGYETPGRPAVLLLHGFPELAYSWRKVMPSLAAAGYHVIAPDQRGYGRTLGWDDSYDAGADPFRILNMTRDAIALVYALGHRSVAMVVGHDAGAPVASWSALIRPDIFRSLTIMSSPFEGAPSLPFDTANGAPLLRPAVTDDELDAELAKLNPPRKYYQNYQRTRGANDDMLHAPQGLHAFFRAYYFYKSADFKGNKPHPLKGRTAEEMAQIPTYYVMEKDKGMAATVAPFMPPADYIANCKWLTEAEVEVYATEYGRTGFTGALQGYRVRRGSDPRSIAEMHTFSGRTIDVPAQYIAGKSDWGVYQTPGAVDKMRNSACTHMVGFHLLEGAGHWVQQEQPEMVNSLLIQFLRDYAKP
;
A
#
# COMPACT_ATOMS: atom_id res chain seq x y z
N MET A 1 -77.27 2.70 -5.98
CA MET A 1 -77.24 2.16 -4.57
C MET A 1 -75.85 1.62 -4.29
N ALA A 2 -75.00 2.38 -3.69
CA ALA A 2 -73.66 2.02 -3.27
C ALA A 2 -73.50 2.47 -1.78
N LYS A 3 -73.24 1.54 -0.91
CA LYS A 3 -72.99 1.82 0.52
C LYS A 3 -71.53 2.20 0.70
N GLN A 4 -71.33 3.41 1.24
CA GLN A 4 -70.07 3.83 1.80
C GLN A 4 -69.84 3.12 3.12
N ALA A 5 -68.65 2.57 3.31
CA ALA A 5 -68.14 2.11 4.59
C ALA A 5 -67.13 3.10 5.13
N THR A 6 -67.45 3.74 6.22
CA THR A 6 -66.58 4.64 7.03
C THR A 6 -65.62 3.82 7.84
N VAL A 7 -64.32 4.09 7.76
CA VAL A 7 -63.29 3.54 8.64
C VAL A 7 -63.03 4.55 9.76
N ASP A 8 -63.23 4.06 10.96
CA ASP A 8 -63.04 4.82 12.22
C ASP A 8 -61.55 4.73 12.63
N THR A 9 -60.89 5.89 12.77
CA THR A 9 -59.52 6.03 13.21
C THR A 9 -59.47 6.65 14.58
N THR A 10 -59.45 5.83 15.64
CA THR A 10 -58.89 6.29 16.94
C THR A 10 -58.53 5.06 17.80
N SER A 11 -57.21 4.74 17.90
CA SER A 11 -56.69 4.05 19.07
C SER A 11 -55.36 4.69 19.46
N ASN A 12 -55.48 5.57 20.47
CA ASN A 12 -54.35 6.13 21.22
C ASN A 12 -53.71 5.04 22.07
N PHE A 13 -52.54 4.53 21.69
CA PHE A 13 -51.72 3.72 22.56
C PHE A 13 -50.76 4.61 23.37
N SER A 14 -51.06 4.77 24.65
CA SER A 14 -50.23 5.49 25.61
C SER A 14 -48.92 4.77 25.88
N ARG A 15 -47.79 5.48 25.76
CA ARG A 15 -46.43 5.01 26.07
C ARG A 15 -46.23 4.55 27.56
N ARG A 16 -47.22 4.70 28.44
CA ARG A 16 -47.15 4.31 29.84
C ARG A 16 -47.56 2.85 30.13
N ALA A 17 -48.15 2.14 29.17
CA ALA A 17 -48.59 0.75 29.37
C ALA A 17 -47.50 -0.30 29.03
N LEU A 18 -46.36 0.10 28.45
CA LEU A 18 -45.26 -0.82 28.07
C LEU A 18 -44.22 -1.01 29.20
N LEU A 19 -44.23 -0.20 30.24
CA LEU A 19 -43.25 -0.26 31.33
C LEU A 19 -43.71 -1.02 32.58
N ALA A 20 -44.92 -1.53 32.61
CA ALA A 20 -45.51 -2.18 33.81
C ALA A 20 -45.59 -3.72 33.76
N ARG A 21 -45.01 -4.40 32.74
CA ARG A 21 -45.04 -5.87 32.65
C ARG A 21 -43.67 -6.58 32.64
N ALA A 22 -42.61 -5.89 33.05
CA ALA A 22 -41.24 -6.46 33.10
C ALA A 22 -40.76 -6.74 34.56
N ALA A 23 -41.63 -6.83 35.51
CA ALA A 23 -41.23 -7.02 36.92
C ALA A 23 -41.92 -8.24 37.55
N ALA A 24 -41.88 -9.40 36.95
CA ALA A 24 -42.17 -10.68 37.62
C ALA A 24 -41.79 -11.88 36.75
N ALA A 25 -40.49 -12.19 36.64
CA ALA A 25 -40.05 -13.53 36.27
C ALA A 25 -38.58 -13.70 36.70
N GLY A 26 -38.35 -14.45 37.75
CA GLY A 26 -37.25 -15.37 37.98
C GLY A 26 -35.81 -14.79 37.96
N LEU A 27 -35.27 -14.58 39.17
CA LEU A 27 -33.81 -14.58 39.40
C LEU A 27 -33.22 -15.95 39.02
N GLY A 28 -32.86 -16.10 37.75
CA GLY A 28 -31.94 -17.13 37.28
C GLY A 28 -30.54 -16.54 37.24
N SER A 29 -29.65 -17.04 38.10
CA SER A 29 -28.24 -16.70 38.13
C SER A 29 -27.60 -17.08 36.78
N PHE A 30 -27.50 -16.16 35.84
CA PHE A 30 -26.61 -16.29 34.71
C PHE A 30 -25.20 -15.95 35.19
N ALA A 31 -24.42 -17.00 35.43
CA ALA A 31 -22.96 -16.87 35.48
C ALA A 31 -22.48 -16.32 34.15
N MET A 32 -22.18 -15.03 34.10
CA MET A 32 -21.40 -14.47 32.97
C MET A 32 -20.02 -15.09 33.00
N ALA A 33 -19.77 -16.00 32.09
CA ALA A 33 -18.41 -16.39 31.75
C ALA A 33 -17.68 -15.15 31.19
N PRO A 34 -16.50 -14.83 31.70
CA PRO A 34 -15.68 -13.78 31.12
C PRO A 34 -15.00 -14.37 29.86
N SER A 35 -15.61 -14.23 28.71
CA SER A 35 -14.96 -14.47 27.42
C SER A 35 -14.64 -13.14 26.76
N SER A 36 -13.76 -12.36 27.37
CA SER A 36 -12.87 -11.52 26.62
C SER A 36 -11.68 -12.40 26.24
N PRO A 37 -11.41 -12.66 24.95
CA PRO A 37 -10.10 -13.19 24.61
C PRO A 37 -9.09 -12.17 25.13
N ALA A 38 -8.23 -12.60 26.05
CA ALA A 38 -7.06 -11.83 26.42
C ALA A 38 -6.38 -11.46 25.09
N LEU A 39 -6.30 -10.16 24.78
CA LEU A 39 -5.36 -9.68 23.77
C LEU A 39 -4.04 -10.31 24.16
N ALA A 40 -3.54 -11.21 23.32
CA ALA A 40 -2.20 -11.74 23.46
C ALA A 40 -1.33 -10.51 23.69
N ALA A 41 -0.63 -10.47 24.81
CA ALA A 41 0.23 -9.36 25.15
C ALA A 41 1.30 -9.36 24.06
N THR A 42 1.11 -8.50 23.04
CA THR A 42 2.13 -8.21 22.04
C THR A 42 3.35 -7.82 22.84
N VAL A 43 4.41 -8.62 22.75
CA VAL A 43 5.72 -8.30 23.34
C VAL A 43 6.03 -6.91 22.82
N ARG A 44 5.91 -5.90 23.68
CA ARG A 44 6.24 -4.52 23.32
C ARG A 44 7.74 -4.52 23.03
N THR A 45 8.09 -4.47 21.75
CA THR A 45 9.47 -4.28 21.36
C THR A 45 9.97 -3.00 21.99
N ASP A 46 10.95 -3.11 22.88
CA ASP A 46 11.59 -1.96 23.50
C ASP A 46 12.57 -1.36 22.48
N PHE A 47 12.12 -0.35 21.76
CA PHE A 47 12.92 0.31 20.73
C PHE A 47 14.19 0.97 21.26
N SER A 48 14.28 1.25 22.57
CA SER A 48 15.51 1.78 23.17
C SER A 48 16.67 0.81 23.14
N LYS A 49 16.36 -0.49 22.98
CA LYS A 49 17.34 -1.59 22.89
C LYS A 49 17.72 -1.93 21.45
N LEU A 50 17.05 -1.37 20.47
CA LEU A 50 17.39 -1.56 19.06
C LEU A 50 18.48 -0.59 18.64
N PRO A 51 19.33 -0.96 17.67
CA PRO A 51 20.22 -0.02 17.01
C PRO A 51 19.42 1.18 16.46
N PRO A 52 20.05 2.35 16.32
CA PRO A 52 19.40 3.48 15.64
C PRO A 52 18.84 3.05 14.28
N TYR A 53 17.64 3.52 13.95
CA TYR A 53 17.03 3.20 12.65
C TYR A 53 17.94 3.71 11.53
N GLY A 54 18.15 2.88 10.51
CA GLY A 54 19.03 3.20 9.40
C GLY A 54 20.53 2.99 9.65
N ASN A 55 20.96 2.48 10.82
CA ASN A 55 22.35 2.10 11.11
C ASN A 55 23.38 3.20 10.74
N GLY A 56 23.04 4.48 10.95
CA GLY A 56 23.92 5.61 10.63
C GLY A 56 23.92 6.06 9.17
N THR A 57 23.06 5.50 8.32
CA THR A 57 22.95 5.88 6.89
C THR A 57 21.82 6.90 6.60
N ILE A 58 21.07 7.30 7.61
CA ILE A 58 20.04 8.35 7.46
C ILE A 58 20.73 9.71 7.32
N PRO A 59 20.39 10.49 6.28
CA PRO A 59 20.92 11.84 6.11
C PRO A 59 20.63 12.75 7.30
N GLU A 60 21.50 13.71 7.53
CA GLU A 60 21.30 14.78 8.51
C GLU A 60 19.99 15.53 8.26
N GLY A 61 19.33 16.02 9.32
CA GLY A 61 18.04 16.71 9.24
C GLY A 61 16.83 15.78 9.18
N ILE A 62 17.03 14.46 9.14
CA ILE A 62 15.96 13.47 9.28
C ILE A 62 16.01 12.87 10.68
N ARG A 63 14.90 12.91 11.39
CA ARG A 63 14.77 12.18 12.67
C ARG A 63 13.82 11.01 12.56
N SER A 64 14.07 10.02 13.41
CA SER A 64 13.26 8.82 13.58
C SER A 64 12.52 8.90 14.91
N ARG A 65 11.21 8.68 14.94
CA ARG A 65 10.42 8.60 16.18
C ARG A 65 9.13 7.81 16.04
N GLN A 66 8.50 7.57 17.19
CA GLN A 66 7.20 6.92 17.30
C GLN A 66 6.08 7.96 17.48
N VAL A 67 4.94 7.71 16.84
CA VAL A 67 3.70 8.49 16.98
C VAL A 67 2.61 7.56 17.51
N ALA A 68 2.17 7.78 18.75
CA ALA A 68 1.15 6.97 19.38
C ALA A 68 -0.27 7.36 18.94
N ASN A 69 -1.22 6.47 19.19
CA ASN A 69 -2.66 6.68 18.97
C ASN A 69 -3.05 6.94 17.51
N VAL A 70 -2.35 6.33 16.55
CA VAL A 70 -2.66 6.39 15.13
C VAL A 70 -3.51 5.19 14.74
N ASN A 71 -4.82 5.33 14.73
CA ASN A 71 -5.78 4.26 14.38
C ASN A 71 -5.47 2.91 15.08
N GLY A 72 -5.25 2.96 16.40
CA GLY A 72 -4.92 1.80 17.23
C GLY A 72 -3.47 1.35 17.21
N MET A 73 -2.61 2.07 16.49
CA MET A 73 -1.18 1.78 16.37
C MET A 73 -0.29 2.81 17.06
N THR A 74 0.96 2.43 17.27
CA THR A 74 2.09 3.34 17.44
C THR A 74 2.90 3.26 16.16
N VAL A 75 2.83 4.32 15.35
CA VAL A 75 3.45 4.36 14.02
C VAL A 75 4.87 4.93 14.14
N HIS A 76 5.83 4.20 13.59
CA HIS A 76 7.18 4.72 13.40
C HIS A 76 7.21 5.63 12.17
N ILE A 77 7.87 6.77 12.29
CA ILE A 77 8.06 7.70 11.17
C ILE A 77 9.51 8.17 11.07
N LEU A 78 9.91 8.45 9.84
CA LEU A 78 10.97 9.39 9.55
C LEU A 78 10.32 10.74 9.24
N GLU A 79 10.90 11.83 9.74
CA GLU A 79 10.43 13.19 9.42
C GLU A 79 11.58 14.16 9.25
N ALA A 80 11.39 15.15 8.37
CA ALA A 80 12.35 16.22 8.08
C ALA A 80 11.62 17.56 7.95
N GLY A 81 12.27 18.67 8.28
CA GLY A 81 11.65 20.00 8.27
C GLY A 81 10.68 20.24 9.42
N TYR A 82 10.72 19.41 10.44
CA TYR A 82 9.88 19.47 11.65
C TYR A 82 10.28 20.60 12.60
N GLU A 83 11.47 21.16 12.46
CA GLU A 83 12.03 22.18 13.34
C GLU A 83 11.29 23.51 13.23
N THR A 84 10.64 23.75 12.10
CA THR A 84 9.87 24.97 11.86
C THR A 84 8.37 24.66 11.90
N PRO A 85 7.66 25.09 12.95
CA PRO A 85 6.21 24.89 13.04
C PRO A 85 5.44 25.57 11.88
N GLY A 86 4.31 24.98 11.50
CA GLY A 86 3.42 25.58 10.50
C GLY A 86 3.79 25.28 9.04
N ARG A 87 4.87 24.55 8.77
CA ARG A 87 5.19 24.10 7.41
C ARG A 87 4.07 23.20 6.87
N PRO A 88 3.66 23.35 5.60
CA PRO A 88 2.73 22.42 4.96
C PRO A 88 3.36 21.03 4.92
N ALA A 89 2.55 20.00 5.18
CA ALA A 89 3.02 18.62 5.25
C ALA A 89 3.05 17.96 3.87
N VAL A 90 4.02 17.05 3.69
CA VAL A 90 4.09 16.09 2.59
C VAL A 90 4.17 14.69 3.19
N LEU A 91 3.27 13.78 2.75
CA LEU A 91 3.22 12.40 3.24
C LEU A 91 3.75 11.44 2.16
N LEU A 92 4.75 10.61 2.53
CA LEU A 92 5.45 9.69 1.64
C LEU A 92 5.18 8.25 2.06
N LEU A 93 4.47 7.47 1.23
CA LEU A 93 4.05 6.09 1.50
C LEU A 93 4.88 5.12 0.65
N HIS A 94 5.66 4.25 1.31
CA HIS A 94 6.58 3.30 0.67
C HIS A 94 5.86 2.06 0.11
N GLY A 95 6.57 1.26 -0.69
CA GLY A 95 6.12 0.02 -1.27
C GLY A 95 6.55 -1.25 -0.54
N PHE A 96 6.58 -2.37 -1.27
CA PHE A 96 7.06 -3.68 -0.83
C PHE A 96 8.29 -4.12 -1.65
N PRO A 97 9.32 -4.67 -1.04
CA PRO A 97 9.62 -4.77 0.39
C PRO A 97 10.45 -3.58 0.89
N GLU A 98 9.82 -2.43 0.93
CA GLU A 98 10.45 -1.19 1.38
C GLU A 98 10.07 -0.84 2.83
N LEU A 99 10.53 0.33 3.29
CA LEU A 99 10.30 0.94 4.61
C LEU A 99 10.24 2.47 4.43
N ALA A 100 9.93 3.22 5.48
CA ALA A 100 10.11 4.67 5.51
C ALA A 100 11.51 5.10 5.02
N TYR A 101 12.49 4.26 5.24
CA TYR A 101 13.88 4.41 4.84
C TYR A 101 14.08 4.64 3.33
N SER A 102 13.18 4.13 2.49
CA SER A 102 13.25 4.31 1.03
C SER A 102 13.18 5.77 0.58
N TRP A 103 12.65 6.63 1.44
CA TRP A 103 12.48 8.07 1.17
C TRP A 103 13.66 8.93 1.64
N ARG A 104 14.70 8.35 2.27
CA ARG A 104 15.84 9.08 2.86
C ARG A 104 16.52 10.07 1.92
N LYS A 105 16.56 9.76 0.60
CA LYS A 105 17.20 10.62 -0.42
C LYS A 105 16.28 11.72 -0.96
N VAL A 106 14.97 11.60 -0.71
CA VAL A 106 13.96 12.57 -1.14
C VAL A 106 13.65 13.58 -0.06
N MET A 107 13.61 13.16 1.20
CA MET A 107 13.16 13.98 2.33
C MET A 107 13.94 15.28 2.54
N PRO A 108 15.30 15.32 2.47
CA PRO A 108 16.05 16.55 2.71
C PRO A 108 15.73 17.67 1.71
N SER A 109 15.56 17.33 0.43
CA SER A 109 15.27 18.33 -0.61
C SER A 109 13.87 18.94 -0.43
N LEU A 110 12.86 18.14 -0.07
CA LEU A 110 11.52 18.62 0.22
C LEU A 110 11.49 19.47 1.51
N ALA A 111 12.25 19.08 2.53
CA ALA A 111 12.40 19.89 3.76
C ALA A 111 13.07 21.24 3.50
N ALA A 112 14.12 21.25 2.67
CA ALA A 112 14.79 22.48 2.23
C ALA A 112 13.85 23.39 1.39
N ALA A 113 12.90 22.80 0.67
CA ALA A 113 11.86 23.52 -0.06
C ALA A 113 10.73 24.08 0.84
N GLY A 114 10.80 23.87 2.17
CA GLY A 114 9.89 24.47 3.15
C GLY A 114 8.75 23.56 3.62
N TYR A 115 8.83 22.26 3.40
CA TYR A 115 7.79 21.32 3.80
C TYR A 115 8.16 20.53 5.06
N HIS A 116 7.15 20.14 5.85
CA HIS A 116 7.28 19.09 6.85
C HIS A 116 7.05 17.75 6.17
N VAL A 117 8.11 16.97 5.99
CA VAL A 117 8.10 15.71 5.22
C VAL A 117 8.00 14.55 6.19
N ILE A 118 7.02 13.68 5.96
CA ILE A 118 6.64 12.58 6.84
C ILE A 118 6.64 11.29 6.04
N ALA A 119 7.42 10.30 6.46
CA ALA A 119 7.47 8.96 5.87
C ALA A 119 7.23 7.91 6.98
N PRO A 120 6.04 7.30 7.07
CA PRO A 120 5.80 6.22 8.04
C PRO A 120 6.35 4.88 7.54
N ASP A 121 6.79 4.03 8.49
CA ASP A 121 6.69 2.59 8.29
C ASP A 121 5.21 2.25 8.36
N GLN A 122 4.60 1.85 7.24
CA GLN A 122 3.17 1.58 7.17
C GLN A 122 2.78 0.38 8.05
N ARG A 123 1.48 0.16 8.27
CA ARG A 123 0.96 -1.00 9.00
C ARG A 123 1.56 -2.30 8.44
N GLY A 124 2.14 -3.11 9.33
CA GLY A 124 2.77 -4.37 8.95
C GLY A 124 4.26 -4.27 8.60
N TYR A 125 4.85 -3.07 8.72
CA TYR A 125 6.24 -2.83 8.32
C TYR A 125 7.10 -2.26 9.45
N GLY A 126 8.37 -2.53 9.39
CA GLY A 126 9.44 -1.88 10.13
C GLY A 126 9.18 -1.78 11.64
N ARG A 127 9.24 -0.56 12.18
CA ARG A 127 9.10 -0.29 13.61
C ARG A 127 7.70 0.18 14.02
N THR A 128 6.70 0.08 13.16
CA THR A 128 5.30 0.33 13.51
C THR A 128 4.73 -0.83 14.32
N LEU A 129 4.02 -0.54 15.42
CA LEU A 129 3.44 -1.50 16.36
C LEU A 129 1.91 -1.38 16.41
N GLY A 130 1.27 -2.41 17.00
CA GLY A 130 -0.18 -2.43 17.23
C GLY A 130 -0.96 -3.13 16.11
N TRP A 131 -0.28 -3.94 15.32
CA TRP A 131 -0.86 -4.88 14.37
C TRP A 131 -0.50 -6.32 14.77
N ASP A 132 -1.29 -7.29 14.31
CA ASP A 132 -1.06 -8.71 14.60
C ASP A 132 -0.20 -9.32 13.48
N ASP A 133 0.91 -9.96 13.86
CA ASP A 133 1.87 -10.59 12.97
C ASP A 133 1.54 -12.06 12.62
N SER A 134 0.46 -12.59 13.18
CA SER A 134 -0.01 -13.93 12.85
C SER A 134 -0.59 -13.99 11.45
N TYR A 135 -0.23 -15.02 10.68
CA TYR A 135 -0.86 -15.25 9.38
C TYR A 135 -2.37 -15.45 9.50
N ASP A 136 -2.83 -16.08 10.59
CA ASP A 136 -4.25 -16.37 10.84
C ASP A 136 -5.01 -15.20 11.45
N ALA A 137 -4.32 -14.12 11.85
CA ALA A 137 -4.98 -12.88 12.16
C ALA A 137 -5.79 -12.39 10.96
N GLY A 138 -6.97 -11.85 11.22
CA GLY A 138 -7.78 -11.30 10.14
C GLY A 138 -7.03 -10.24 9.35
N ALA A 139 -7.07 -10.31 8.02
CA ALA A 139 -6.45 -9.31 7.15
C ALA A 139 -7.25 -8.00 7.04
N ASP A 140 -8.39 -7.89 7.72
CA ASP A 140 -9.29 -6.73 7.74
C ASP A 140 -8.57 -5.38 8.00
N PRO A 141 -7.60 -5.29 8.97
CA PRO A 141 -6.87 -4.05 9.20
C PRO A 141 -6.03 -3.58 8.00
N PHE A 142 -5.75 -4.45 7.03
CA PHE A 142 -4.96 -4.16 5.84
C PHE A 142 -5.81 -3.79 4.61
N ARG A 143 -7.15 -3.79 4.74
CA ARG A 143 -8.03 -3.32 3.66
C ARG A 143 -7.76 -1.84 3.36
N ILE A 144 -7.97 -1.45 2.09
CA ILE A 144 -7.56 -0.14 1.58
C ILE A 144 -8.18 1.04 2.35
N LEU A 145 -9.45 0.92 2.78
CA LEU A 145 -10.11 1.96 3.57
C LEU A 145 -9.49 2.11 4.96
N ASN A 146 -9.06 1.02 5.58
CA ASN A 146 -8.38 1.10 6.87
C ASN A 146 -6.95 1.66 6.74
N MET A 147 -6.23 1.31 5.67
CA MET A 147 -4.93 1.92 5.35
C MET A 147 -5.07 3.44 5.09
N THR A 148 -6.14 3.85 4.43
CA THR A 148 -6.48 5.29 4.28
C THR A 148 -6.75 5.94 5.64
N ARG A 149 -7.45 5.25 6.56
CA ARG A 149 -7.66 5.75 7.94
C ARG A 149 -6.35 5.89 8.70
N ASP A 150 -5.39 4.98 8.50
CA ASP A 150 -4.04 5.09 9.08
C ASP A 150 -3.35 6.37 8.63
N ALA A 151 -3.39 6.68 7.33
CA ALA A 151 -2.83 7.91 6.78
C ALA A 151 -3.52 9.18 7.34
N ILE A 152 -4.85 9.20 7.40
CA ILE A 152 -5.63 10.31 7.99
C ILE A 152 -5.27 10.49 9.47
N ALA A 153 -5.29 9.40 10.24
CA ALA A 153 -5.01 9.44 11.67
C ALA A 153 -3.59 9.93 11.96
N LEU A 154 -2.60 9.53 11.13
CA LEU A 154 -1.22 10.01 11.26
C LEU A 154 -1.14 11.53 11.01
N VAL A 155 -1.77 12.04 9.95
CA VAL A 155 -1.80 13.47 9.64
C VAL A 155 -2.34 14.26 10.83
N TYR A 156 -3.47 13.84 11.41
CA TYR A 156 -4.06 14.50 12.58
C TYR A 156 -3.24 14.34 13.86
N ALA A 157 -2.64 13.17 14.11
CA ALA A 157 -1.79 12.93 15.27
C ALA A 157 -0.52 13.82 15.26
N LEU A 158 -0.09 14.24 14.07
CA LEU A 158 1.02 15.19 13.89
C LEU A 158 0.59 16.67 13.91
N GLY A 159 -0.70 16.95 14.17
CA GLY A 159 -1.24 18.31 14.28
C GLY A 159 -1.62 18.94 12.95
N HIS A 160 -1.51 18.23 11.83
CA HIS A 160 -1.92 18.74 10.52
C HIS A 160 -3.41 18.53 10.27
N ARG A 161 -4.03 19.41 9.48
CA ARG A 161 -5.41 19.28 9.02
C ARG A 161 -5.50 18.80 7.58
N SER A 162 -4.43 19.00 6.82
CA SER A 162 -4.26 18.55 5.45
C SER A 162 -2.79 18.35 5.13
N VAL A 163 -2.50 17.69 4.02
CA VAL A 163 -1.17 17.60 3.44
C VAL A 163 -1.18 18.23 2.06
N ALA A 164 -0.12 18.98 1.75
CA ALA A 164 0.04 19.62 0.45
C ALA A 164 0.11 18.56 -0.67
N MET A 165 0.79 17.44 -0.40
CA MET A 165 0.91 16.33 -1.34
C MET A 165 1.01 15.00 -0.59
N VAL A 166 0.31 13.98 -1.08
CA VAL A 166 0.59 12.58 -0.74
C VAL A 166 1.32 11.92 -1.90
N VAL A 167 2.38 11.19 -1.60
CA VAL A 167 3.16 10.41 -2.56
C VAL A 167 3.06 8.94 -2.19
N GLY A 168 2.80 8.07 -3.15
CA GLY A 168 2.80 6.63 -2.93
C GLY A 168 3.62 5.91 -3.97
N HIS A 169 4.52 5.03 -3.52
CA HIS A 169 5.33 4.16 -4.37
C HIS A 169 4.89 2.71 -4.23
N ASP A 170 4.80 1.93 -5.33
CA ASP A 170 4.45 0.51 -5.38
C ASP A 170 3.20 0.18 -4.53
N ALA A 171 3.35 -0.53 -3.41
CA ALA A 171 2.25 -0.86 -2.49
C ALA A 171 1.67 0.38 -1.77
N GLY A 172 2.41 1.48 -1.67
CA GLY A 172 1.94 2.76 -1.16
C GLY A 172 1.12 3.56 -2.18
N ALA A 173 1.29 3.30 -3.48
CA ALA A 173 0.57 4.02 -4.53
C ALA A 173 -0.96 3.86 -4.45
N PRO A 174 -1.53 2.65 -4.25
CA PRO A 174 -2.96 2.51 -3.99
C PRO A 174 -3.42 3.26 -2.73
N VAL A 175 -2.64 3.21 -1.64
CA VAL A 175 -3.02 3.91 -0.39
C VAL A 175 -3.07 5.41 -0.60
N ALA A 176 -2.06 6.00 -1.27
CA ALA A 176 -2.04 7.42 -1.62
C ALA A 176 -3.21 7.79 -2.54
N SER A 177 -3.45 7.00 -3.57
CA SER A 177 -4.53 7.25 -4.56
C SER A 177 -5.92 7.17 -3.92
N TRP A 178 -6.20 6.14 -3.12
CA TRP A 178 -7.46 6.02 -2.39
C TRP A 178 -7.62 7.11 -1.33
N SER A 179 -6.53 7.55 -0.70
CA SER A 179 -6.57 8.68 0.24
C SER A 179 -6.99 9.97 -0.46
N ALA A 180 -6.41 10.28 -1.60
CA ALA A 180 -6.76 11.45 -2.40
C ALA A 180 -8.18 11.37 -2.97
N LEU A 181 -8.64 10.18 -3.40
CA LEU A 181 -10.00 9.96 -3.91
C LEU A 181 -11.06 10.15 -2.83
N ILE A 182 -10.82 9.63 -1.62
CA ILE A 182 -11.80 9.61 -0.53
C ILE A 182 -11.82 10.94 0.23
N ARG A 183 -10.64 11.55 0.45
CA ARG A 183 -10.47 12.76 1.25
C ARG A 183 -9.63 13.83 0.53
N PRO A 184 -10.11 14.36 -0.60
CA PRO A 184 -9.43 15.46 -1.32
C PRO A 184 -9.33 16.74 -0.48
N ASP A 185 -10.14 16.87 0.56
CA ASP A 185 -10.09 17.92 1.56
C ASP A 185 -8.83 17.82 2.46
N ILE A 186 -8.30 16.62 2.66
CA ILE A 186 -7.07 16.37 3.43
C ILE A 186 -5.87 16.25 2.49
N PHE A 187 -5.97 15.44 1.45
CA PHE A 187 -4.89 15.14 0.51
C PHE A 187 -5.03 16.02 -0.73
N ARG A 188 -4.38 17.20 -0.73
CA ARG A 188 -4.60 18.29 -1.67
C ARG A 188 -4.02 18.06 -3.05
N SER A 189 -3.01 17.23 -3.17
CA SER A 189 -2.44 16.77 -4.44
C SER A 189 -1.83 15.38 -4.28
N LEU A 190 -1.58 14.71 -5.40
CA LEU A 190 -1.16 13.31 -5.44
C LEU A 190 0.02 13.09 -6.38
N THR A 191 1.04 12.36 -5.94
CA THR A 191 2.04 11.75 -6.81
C THR A 191 1.95 10.23 -6.71
N ILE A 192 1.69 9.59 -7.84
CA ILE A 192 1.65 8.12 -7.98
C ILE A 192 2.98 7.66 -8.56
N MET A 193 3.64 6.68 -7.93
CA MET A 193 4.93 6.19 -8.39
C MET A 193 4.90 4.68 -8.63
N SER A 194 5.48 4.25 -9.75
CA SER A 194 5.61 2.85 -10.21
C SER A 194 4.27 2.20 -10.56
N SER A 195 3.39 1.96 -9.59
CA SER A 195 2.12 1.23 -9.79
C SER A 195 1.01 2.21 -10.18
N PRO A 196 0.49 2.17 -11.44
CA PRO A 196 -0.57 3.08 -11.87
C PRO A 196 -1.90 2.77 -11.16
N PHE A 197 -2.71 3.80 -10.93
CA PHE A 197 -4.02 3.68 -10.29
C PHE A 197 -5.12 3.46 -11.33
N GLU A 198 -5.79 2.34 -11.28
CA GLU A 198 -6.85 1.97 -12.23
C GLU A 198 -8.20 2.69 -12.00
N GLY A 199 -8.31 3.51 -10.95
CA GLY A 199 -9.56 4.15 -10.54
C GLY A 199 -10.38 3.32 -9.56
N ALA A 200 -11.46 3.92 -9.07
CA ALA A 200 -12.50 3.22 -8.33
C ALA A 200 -13.24 2.24 -9.25
N PRO A 201 -13.96 1.24 -8.70
CA PRO A 201 -14.81 0.36 -9.50
C PRO A 201 -15.77 1.16 -10.37
N SER A 202 -16.10 0.62 -11.54
CA SER A 202 -17.12 1.22 -12.41
C SER A 202 -18.48 1.18 -11.71
N LEU A 203 -19.34 2.17 -11.99
CA LEU A 203 -20.73 2.09 -11.58
C LEU A 203 -21.38 0.86 -12.22
N PRO A 204 -22.26 0.15 -11.52
CA PRO A 204 -23.08 -0.88 -12.10
C PRO A 204 -24.18 -0.22 -12.96
N PHE A 205 -23.77 0.31 -14.12
CA PHE A 205 -24.71 0.90 -15.06
C PHE A 205 -25.60 -0.20 -15.65
N ASP A 206 -26.86 0.19 -15.86
CA ASP A 206 -27.84 -0.59 -16.61
C ASP A 206 -28.22 -1.93 -15.97
N THR A 207 -28.19 -2.02 -14.66
CA THR A 207 -28.72 -3.20 -13.93
C THR A 207 -30.22 -3.35 -14.14
N ALA A 208 -30.96 -2.28 -14.49
CA ALA A 208 -32.39 -2.31 -14.81
C ALA A 208 -32.70 -3.15 -16.06
N ASN A 209 -31.79 -3.21 -17.01
CA ASN A 209 -31.94 -3.97 -18.25
C ASN A 209 -31.29 -5.36 -18.20
N GLY A 210 -30.87 -5.79 -17.01
CA GLY A 210 -30.30 -7.13 -16.82
C GLY A 210 -28.91 -7.33 -17.43
N ALA A 211 -28.20 -6.24 -17.79
CA ALA A 211 -26.81 -6.33 -18.21
C ALA A 211 -25.97 -6.92 -17.06
N PRO A 212 -25.17 -7.97 -17.29
CA PRO A 212 -24.32 -8.51 -16.24
C PRO A 212 -23.37 -7.42 -15.75
N LEU A 213 -23.21 -7.30 -14.43
CA LEU A 213 -22.12 -6.54 -13.85
C LEU A 213 -20.85 -6.94 -14.61
N LEU A 214 -20.12 -5.94 -15.13
CA LEU A 214 -18.86 -6.18 -15.83
C LEU A 214 -18.01 -7.11 -14.95
N ARG A 215 -17.86 -8.36 -15.34
CA ARG A 215 -16.93 -9.26 -14.67
C ARG A 215 -15.56 -8.58 -14.70
N PRO A 216 -14.82 -8.58 -13.58
CA PRO A 216 -13.41 -8.21 -13.63
C PRO A 216 -12.78 -9.06 -14.75
N ALA A 217 -12.03 -8.43 -15.61
CA ALA A 217 -11.19 -9.17 -16.54
C ALA A 217 -10.34 -10.14 -15.72
N VAL A 218 -10.24 -11.39 -16.14
CA VAL A 218 -9.44 -12.51 -15.61
C VAL A 218 -8.91 -12.30 -14.19
N THR A 219 -9.44 -13.02 -13.21
CA THR A 219 -8.97 -12.99 -11.82
C THR A 219 -7.52 -13.45 -11.73
N ASP A 220 -6.85 -13.16 -10.60
CA ASP A 220 -5.47 -13.64 -10.37
C ASP A 220 -5.42 -15.19 -10.33
N ASP A 221 -6.47 -15.83 -9.85
CA ASP A 221 -6.54 -17.30 -9.78
C ASP A 221 -6.76 -17.93 -11.15
N GLU A 222 -7.59 -17.32 -12.01
CA GLU A 222 -7.76 -17.74 -13.41
C GLU A 222 -6.45 -17.56 -14.20
N LEU A 223 -5.76 -16.41 -14.00
CA LEU A 223 -4.45 -16.18 -14.60
C LEU A 223 -3.43 -17.23 -14.16
N ASP A 224 -3.38 -17.56 -12.87
CA ASP A 224 -2.46 -18.58 -12.33
C ASP A 224 -2.72 -19.97 -12.92
N ALA A 225 -3.99 -20.32 -13.10
CA ALA A 225 -4.36 -21.57 -13.74
C ALA A 225 -3.87 -21.66 -15.19
N GLU A 226 -3.92 -20.55 -15.94
CA GLU A 226 -3.42 -20.52 -17.31
C GLU A 226 -1.89 -20.44 -17.35
N LEU A 227 -1.24 -19.66 -16.49
CA LEU A 227 0.22 -19.60 -16.35
C LEU A 227 0.82 -20.97 -16.03
N ALA A 228 0.11 -21.79 -15.24
CA ALA A 228 0.55 -23.14 -14.89
C ALA A 228 0.60 -24.12 -16.06
N LYS A 229 -0.08 -23.82 -17.18
CA LYS A 229 -0.09 -24.65 -18.41
C LYS A 229 1.08 -24.32 -19.35
N LEU A 230 1.79 -23.22 -19.11
CA LEU A 230 2.95 -22.83 -19.92
C LEU A 230 4.11 -23.81 -19.76
N ASN A 231 5.06 -23.75 -20.69
CA ASN A 231 6.31 -24.50 -20.60
C ASN A 231 7.51 -23.53 -20.67
N PRO A 232 8.27 -23.33 -19.57
CA PRO A 232 8.04 -23.91 -18.23
C PRO A 232 6.80 -23.34 -17.54
N PRO A 233 6.19 -24.10 -16.61
CA PRO A 233 5.01 -23.66 -15.85
C PRO A 233 5.33 -22.42 -15.02
N ARG A 234 4.36 -21.49 -14.94
CA ARG A 234 4.49 -20.20 -14.24
C ARG A 234 3.41 -20.01 -13.19
N LYS A 235 3.60 -19.02 -12.31
CA LYS A 235 2.59 -18.52 -11.35
C LYS A 235 2.75 -17.01 -11.19
N TYR A 236 1.66 -16.34 -10.84
CA TYR A 236 1.68 -14.91 -10.59
C TYR A 236 2.15 -14.61 -9.16
N TYR A 237 3.11 -13.69 -8.99
CA TYR A 237 3.78 -13.42 -7.71
C TYR A 237 2.81 -13.00 -6.60
N GLN A 238 1.72 -12.28 -6.93
CA GLN A 238 0.76 -11.85 -5.91
C GLN A 238 0.02 -13.04 -5.29
N ASN A 239 -0.26 -14.11 -6.07
CA ASN A 239 -0.81 -15.35 -5.54
C ASN A 239 0.17 -16.07 -4.64
N TYR A 240 1.45 -16.12 -5.03
CA TYR A 240 2.49 -16.66 -4.17
C TYR A 240 2.61 -15.87 -2.85
N GLN A 241 2.64 -14.54 -2.90
CA GLN A 241 2.77 -13.68 -1.72
C GLN A 241 1.59 -13.78 -0.74
N ARG A 242 0.42 -14.24 -1.18
CA ARG A 242 -0.73 -14.55 -0.33
C ARG A 242 -0.59 -15.87 0.44
N THR A 243 0.36 -16.73 0.08
CA THR A 243 0.52 -18.04 0.71
C THR A 243 1.21 -17.94 2.07
N ARG A 244 0.91 -18.91 2.94
CA ARG A 244 1.54 -19.02 4.26
C ARG A 244 3.06 -19.19 4.19
N GLY A 245 3.55 -19.89 3.18
CA GLY A 245 4.98 -20.18 3.01
C GLY A 245 5.81 -19.00 2.50
N ALA A 246 5.19 -17.95 1.98
CA ALA A 246 5.93 -16.85 1.37
C ALA A 246 6.81 -16.06 2.36
N ASN A 247 6.35 -15.91 3.62
CA ASN A 247 7.17 -15.31 4.67
C ASN A 247 8.44 -16.09 4.91
N ASP A 248 8.30 -17.40 5.15
CA ASP A 248 9.42 -18.25 5.52
C ASP A 248 10.42 -18.41 4.38
N ASP A 249 9.94 -18.51 3.14
CA ASP A 249 10.80 -18.56 1.94
C ASP A 249 11.71 -17.33 1.84
N MET A 250 11.17 -16.13 2.07
CA MET A 250 11.96 -14.90 1.97
C MET A 250 12.79 -14.64 3.22
N LEU A 251 12.24 -14.85 4.42
CA LEU A 251 12.92 -14.59 5.69
C LEU A 251 14.12 -15.52 5.91
N HIS A 252 13.95 -16.79 5.54
CA HIS A 252 14.97 -17.83 5.67
C HIS A 252 15.59 -18.19 4.30
N ALA A 253 15.73 -17.16 3.43
CA ALA A 253 16.35 -17.33 2.11
C ALA A 253 17.71 -18.07 2.25
N PRO A 254 17.96 -19.15 1.49
CA PRO A 254 19.20 -19.93 1.60
C PRO A 254 20.48 -19.13 1.40
N GLN A 255 20.41 -18.07 0.58
CA GLN A 255 21.52 -17.15 0.34
C GLN A 255 21.71 -16.11 1.48
N GLY A 256 20.87 -16.14 2.51
CA GLY A 256 20.79 -15.12 3.55
C GLY A 256 19.96 -13.89 3.14
N LEU A 257 19.38 -13.24 4.15
CA LEU A 257 18.42 -12.15 3.93
C LEU A 257 19.06 -10.93 3.26
N HIS A 258 20.30 -10.59 3.62
CA HIS A 258 21.05 -9.51 2.99
C HIS A 258 21.24 -9.76 1.48
N ALA A 259 21.71 -10.94 1.11
CA ALA A 259 21.91 -11.32 -0.29
C ALA A 259 20.57 -11.43 -1.05
N PHE A 260 19.50 -11.87 -0.37
CA PHE A 260 18.15 -11.84 -0.92
C PHE A 260 17.76 -10.42 -1.32
N PHE A 261 17.88 -9.43 -0.42
CA PHE A 261 17.58 -8.05 -0.72
C PHE A 261 18.46 -7.48 -1.82
N ARG A 262 19.77 -7.72 -1.79
CA ARG A 262 20.69 -7.27 -2.84
C ARG A 262 20.24 -7.75 -4.23
N ALA A 263 19.96 -9.04 -4.38
CA ALA A 263 19.51 -9.63 -5.64
C ALA A 263 18.13 -9.11 -6.06
N TYR A 264 17.19 -9.01 -5.12
CA TYR A 264 15.83 -8.53 -5.38
C TYR A 264 15.82 -7.10 -5.88
N TYR A 265 16.55 -6.21 -5.18
CA TYR A 265 16.64 -4.79 -5.56
C TYR A 265 17.34 -4.61 -6.92
N PHE A 266 18.47 -5.29 -7.14
CA PHE A 266 19.17 -5.23 -8.41
C PHE A 266 18.32 -5.74 -9.58
N TYR A 267 17.65 -6.89 -9.42
CA TYR A 267 16.85 -7.50 -10.47
C TYR A 267 15.72 -6.60 -10.96
N LYS A 268 15.13 -5.76 -10.08
CA LYS A 268 14.08 -4.80 -10.44
C LYS A 268 14.60 -3.40 -10.81
N SER A 269 15.88 -3.14 -10.71
CA SER A 269 16.49 -1.84 -11.04
C SER A 269 16.73 -1.66 -12.54
N ALA A 270 17.09 -0.44 -12.94
CA ALA A 270 17.56 -0.14 -14.30
C ALA A 270 18.95 -0.70 -14.61
N ASP A 271 19.70 -1.07 -13.56
CA ASP A 271 21.03 -1.64 -13.73
C ASP A 271 20.98 -3.07 -14.27
N PHE A 272 19.91 -3.81 -14.00
CA PHE A 272 19.63 -5.06 -14.68
C PHE A 272 19.13 -4.80 -16.10
N LYS A 273 19.99 -4.97 -17.09
CA LYS A 273 19.74 -4.62 -18.50
C LYS A 273 18.65 -5.48 -19.18
N GLY A 274 18.19 -6.54 -18.53
CA GLY A 274 17.05 -7.35 -18.96
C GLY A 274 15.69 -6.67 -18.77
N ASN A 275 15.59 -5.61 -17.97
CA ASN A 275 14.36 -4.86 -17.77
C ASN A 275 14.07 -3.95 -18.97
N LYS A 276 13.20 -4.42 -19.87
CA LYS A 276 12.76 -3.70 -21.10
C LYS A 276 11.23 -3.65 -21.14
N PRO A 277 10.60 -2.92 -20.21
CA PRO A 277 9.14 -2.91 -20.09
C PRO A 277 8.50 -2.25 -21.31
N HIS A 278 7.33 -2.77 -21.65
CA HIS A 278 6.49 -2.28 -22.72
C HIS A 278 5.02 -2.60 -22.41
N PRO A 279 4.05 -1.89 -23.01
CA PRO A 279 2.64 -2.19 -22.85
C PRO A 279 2.32 -3.62 -23.30
N LEU A 280 1.59 -4.35 -22.46
CA LEU A 280 1.06 -5.67 -22.79
C LEU A 280 -0.30 -5.54 -23.49
N LYS A 281 -0.59 -6.45 -24.44
CA LYS A 281 -1.84 -6.42 -25.20
C LYS A 281 -3.07 -6.86 -24.37
N GLY A 282 -2.85 -7.58 -23.28
CA GLY A 282 -3.90 -8.06 -22.41
C GLY A 282 -3.37 -8.90 -21.26
N ARG A 283 -4.29 -9.47 -20.48
CA ARG A 283 -3.97 -10.28 -19.30
C ARG A 283 -4.08 -11.77 -19.61
N THR A 284 -3.54 -12.21 -20.75
CA THR A 284 -3.41 -13.64 -21.06
C THR A 284 -2.11 -14.20 -20.49
N ALA A 285 -2.01 -15.52 -20.33
CA ALA A 285 -0.82 -16.15 -19.77
C ALA A 285 0.42 -15.87 -20.64
N GLU A 286 0.29 -15.86 -21.96
CA GLU A 286 1.38 -15.61 -22.91
C GLU A 286 1.88 -14.17 -22.83
N GLU A 287 0.98 -13.20 -22.74
CA GLU A 287 1.35 -11.79 -22.58
C GLU A 287 2.02 -11.55 -21.24
N MET A 288 1.40 -12.08 -20.16
CA MET A 288 1.95 -11.93 -18.81
C MET A 288 3.29 -12.64 -18.63
N ALA A 289 3.56 -13.72 -19.34
CA ALA A 289 4.85 -14.43 -19.28
C ALA A 289 6.03 -13.65 -19.88
N GLN A 290 5.79 -12.52 -20.57
CA GLN A 290 6.83 -11.60 -21.01
C GLN A 290 7.42 -10.77 -19.86
N ILE A 291 6.68 -10.66 -18.74
CA ILE A 291 7.13 -9.97 -17.54
C ILE A 291 8.20 -10.83 -16.83
N PRO A 292 9.27 -10.21 -16.28
CA PRO A 292 10.30 -10.94 -15.57
C PRO A 292 9.81 -11.83 -14.44
N THR A 293 10.62 -12.83 -14.09
CA THR A 293 10.23 -13.84 -13.10
C THR A 293 10.01 -13.31 -11.69
N TYR A 294 10.46 -12.10 -11.35
CA TYR A 294 10.07 -11.48 -10.08
C TYR A 294 8.58 -11.08 -10.01
N TYR A 295 7.85 -11.08 -11.13
CA TYR A 295 6.38 -10.91 -11.18
C TYR A 295 5.66 -12.16 -11.69
N VAL A 296 6.19 -12.82 -12.73
CA VAL A 296 5.62 -14.05 -13.27
C VAL A 296 6.60 -15.20 -13.02
N MET A 297 6.56 -15.72 -11.79
CA MET A 297 7.51 -16.67 -11.23
C MET A 297 7.46 -18.03 -11.91
N GLU A 298 8.55 -18.78 -11.90
CA GLU A 298 8.49 -20.22 -12.16
C GLU A 298 7.65 -20.91 -11.07
N LYS A 299 6.81 -21.86 -11.47
CA LYS A 299 5.78 -22.44 -10.59
C LYS A 299 6.35 -23.14 -9.36
N ASP A 300 7.48 -23.80 -9.50
CA ASP A 300 8.16 -24.59 -8.47
C ASP A 300 9.09 -23.77 -7.55
N LYS A 301 9.36 -22.49 -7.88
CA LYS A 301 10.27 -21.64 -7.10
C LYS A 301 9.54 -20.72 -6.15
N GLY A 302 10.14 -20.46 -4.97
CA GLY A 302 9.82 -19.33 -4.11
C GLY A 302 10.53 -18.06 -4.60
N MET A 303 10.29 -16.93 -3.93
CA MET A 303 10.92 -15.66 -4.31
C MET A 303 12.44 -15.69 -4.04
N ALA A 304 12.89 -16.33 -2.95
CA ALA A 304 14.31 -16.48 -2.64
C ALA A 304 15.08 -17.18 -3.77
N ALA A 305 14.55 -18.32 -4.24
CA ALA A 305 15.14 -19.05 -5.36
C ALA A 305 14.98 -18.32 -6.71
N THR A 306 13.94 -17.54 -6.87
CA THR A 306 13.69 -16.75 -8.09
C THR A 306 14.74 -15.65 -8.27
N VAL A 307 15.12 -14.94 -7.22
CA VAL A 307 16.05 -13.81 -7.32
C VAL A 307 17.52 -14.20 -7.18
N ALA A 308 17.83 -15.32 -6.56
CA ALA A 308 19.20 -15.76 -6.31
C ALA A 308 20.11 -15.77 -7.57
N PRO A 309 19.66 -16.20 -8.76
CA PRO A 309 20.47 -16.17 -9.99
C PRO A 309 20.81 -14.77 -10.47
N PHE A 310 20.14 -13.74 -9.95
CA PHE A 310 20.29 -12.34 -10.33
C PHE A 310 21.13 -11.54 -9.32
N MET A 311 21.93 -12.23 -8.50
CA MET A 311 22.94 -11.56 -7.66
C MET A 311 23.91 -10.80 -8.57
N PRO A 312 24.08 -9.47 -8.39
CA PRO A 312 25.01 -8.71 -9.16
C PRO A 312 26.47 -9.10 -8.84
N PRO A 313 27.42 -8.89 -9.78
CA PRO A 313 28.83 -9.19 -9.54
C PRO A 313 29.43 -8.27 -8.47
N ALA A 314 30.52 -8.72 -7.84
CA ALA A 314 31.13 -8.04 -6.69
C ALA A 314 31.62 -6.62 -7.00
N ASP A 315 32.14 -6.39 -8.21
CA ASP A 315 32.56 -5.07 -8.67
C ASP A 315 31.38 -4.10 -8.82
N TYR A 316 30.23 -4.57 -9.29
CA TYR A 316 29.00 -3.76 -9.29
C TYR A 316 28.59 -3.41 -7.85
N ILE A 317 28.56 -4.40 -6.95
CA ILE A 317 28.16 -4.19 -5.54
C ILE A 317 29.05 -3.10 -4.91
N ALA A 318 30.36 -3.21 -5.05
CA ALA A 318 31.33 -2.27 -4.50
C ALA A 318 31.16 -0.82 -5.04
N ASN A 319 30.63 -0.66 -6.25
CA ASN A 319 30.45 0.64 -6.90
C ASN A 319 29.00 1.15 -6.91
N CYS A 320 28.05 0.40 -6.39
CA CYS A 320 26.64 0.77 -6.38
C CYS A 320 26.39 1.95 -5.43
N LYS A 321 26.07 3.12 -5.99
CA LYS A 321 25.86 4.36 -5.20
C LYS A 321 24.42 4.58 -4.79
N TRP A 322 23.46 4.04 -5.54
CA TRP A 322 22.05 4.28 -5.22
C TRP A 322 21.55 3.38 -4.10
N LEU A 323 22.20 2.23 -3.85
CA LEU A 323 21.91 1.31 -2.75
C LEU A 323 23.22 0.63 -2.32
N THR A 324 23.92 1.19 -1.34
CA THR A 324 25.17 0.63 -0.77
C THR A 324 24.89 -0.61 0.06
N GLU A 325 25.94 -1.39 0.39
CA GLU A 325 25.80 -2.55 1.27
C GLU A 325 25.25 -2.18 2.65
N ALA A 326 25.72 -1.06 3.21
CA ALA A 326 25.20 -0.56 4.49
C ALA A 326 23.70 -0.21 4.41
N GLU A 327 23.22 0.27 3.27
CA GLU A 327 21.81 0.58 3.04
C GLU A 327 20.97 -0.69 2.83
N VAL A 328 21.51 -1.75 2.18
CA VAL A 328 20.85 -3.06 2.09
C VAL A 328 20.70 -3.68 3.47
N GLU A 329 21.74 -3.55 4.32
CA GLU A 329 21.72 -4.07 5.68
C GLU A 329 20.59 -3.48 6.54
N VAL A 330 20.15 -2.23 6.28
CA VAL A 330 18.99 -1.64 6.96
C VAL A 330 17.73 -2.46 6.69
N TYR A 331 17.46 -2.82 5.43
CA TYR A 331 16.32 -3.65 5.07
C TYR A 331 16.45 -5.07 5.66
N ALA A 332 17.63 -5.68 5.54
CA ALA A 332 17.88 -7.02 6.06
C ALA A 332 17.69 -7.08 7.59
N THR A 333 18.19 -6.08 8.32
CA THR A 333 18.05 -6.00 9.78
C THR A 333 16.58 -5.83 10.20
N GLU A 334 15.85 -4.87 9.60
CA GLU A 334 14.47 -4.60 10.00
C GLU A 334 13.54 -5.77 9.61
N TYR A 335 13.66 -6.33 8.41
CA TYR A 335 12.89 -7.52 8.01
C TYR A 335 13.32 -8.79 8.73
N GLY A 336 14.60 -8.93 9.07
CA GLY A 336 15.08 -10.04 9.91
C GLY A 336 14.44 -10.06 11.29
N ARG A 337 14.08 -8.89 11.82
CA ARG A 337 13.37 -8.72 13.09
C ARG A 337 11.86 -8.95 12.97
N THR A 338 11.21 -8.45 11.91
CA THR A 338 9.74 -8.45 11.78
C THR A 338 9.21 -9.59 10.92
N GLY A 339 10.04 -10.21 10.09
CA GLY A 339 9.59 -11.02 8.97
C GLY A 339 8.83 -10.20 7.93
N PHE A 340 8.19 -10.89 7.01
CA PHE A 340 7.41 -10.32 5.92
C PHE A 340 5.90 -10.43 6.15
N THR A 341 5.43 -11.17 7.16
CA THR A 341 4.01 -11.50 7.35
C THR A 341 3.13 -10.27 7.33
N GLY A 342 3.48 -9.22 8.08
CA GLY A 342 2.71 -7.97 8.11
C GLY A 342 2.62 -7.30 6.74
N ALA A 343 3.74 -7.18 6.05
CA ALA A 343 3.81 -6.61 4.70
C ALA A 343 3.00 -7.42 3.68
N LEU A 344 2.95 -8.75 3.84
CA LEU A 344 2.23 -9.66 2.96
C LEU A 344 0.70 -9.64 3.16
N GLN A 345 0.20 -9.19 4.32
CA GLN A 345 -1.24 -9.09 4.58
C GLN A 345 -1.97 -8.24 3.53
N GLY A 346 -1.32 -7.17 3.04
CA GLY A 346 -1.86 -6.34 1.97
C GLY A 346 -2.20 -7.14 0.70
N TYR A 347 -1.42 -8.15 0.34
CA TYR A 347 -1.70 -8.99 -0.84
C TYR A 347 -2.90 -9.92 -0.62
N ARG A 348 -3.22 -10.28 0.62
CA ARG A 348 -4.36 -11.14 0.97
C ARG A 348 -5.72 -10.43 0.82
N VAL A 349 -5.74 -9.10 0.91
CA VAL A 349 -6.96 -8.29 0.80
C VAL A 349 -7.09 -7.54 -0.52
N ARG A 350 -6.07 -7.58 -1.37
CA ARG A 350 -6.09 -6.91 -2.68
C ARG A 350 -6.78 -7.78 -3.74
N ARG A 351 -7.26 -7.11 -4.79
CA ARG A 351 -7.71 -7.70 -6.07
C ARG A 351 -8.67 -8.87 -5.95
N GLY A 352 -9.66 -8.75 -5.06
CA GLY A 352 -10.79 -9.66 -5.07
C GLY A 352 -10.65 -10.91 -4.22
N SER A 353 -9.57 -11.05 -3.47
CA SER A 353 -9.43 -12.15 -2.51
C SER A 353 -10.30 -11.99 -1.26
N ASP A 354 -10.71 -10.75 -0.92
CA ASP A 354 -11.63 -10.47 0.19
C ASP A 354 -12.91 -9.79 -0.35
N PRO A 355 -14.07 -10.47 -0.35
CA PRO A 355 -15.33 -9.90 -0.81
C PRO A 355 -15.75 -8.62 -0.09
N ARG A 356 -15.36 -8.46 1.19
CA ARG A 356 -15.67 -7.26 1.98
C ARG A 356 -14.85 -6.07 1.49
N SER A 357 -13.59 -6.28 1.15
CA SER A 357 -12.74 -5.24 0.55
C SER A 357 -13.34 -4.73 -0.75
N ILE A 358 -13.84 -5.63 -1.58
CA ILE A 358 -14.53 -5.27 -2.84
C ILE A 358 -15.79 -4.46 -2.56
N ALA A 359 -16.64 -4.93 -1.64
CA ALA A 359 -17.89 -4.25 -1.28
C ALA A 359 -17.63 -2.82 -0.75
N GLU A 360 -16.60 -2.65 0.07
CA GLU A 360 -16.17 -1.34 0.57
C GLU A 360 -15.77 -0.41 -0.60
N MET A 361 -14.98 -0.90 -1.55
CA MET A 361 -14.54 -0.10 -2.69
C MET A 361 -15.71 0.27 -3.61
N HIS A 362 -16.72 -0.58 -3.75
CA HIS A 362 -17.93 -0.28 -4.54
C HIS A 362 -18.74 0.88 -4.01
N THR A 363 -18.61 1.26 -2.73
CA THR A 363 -19.20 2.49 -2.17
C THR A 363 -18.70 3.74 -2.91
N PHE A 364 -17.53 3.68 -3.53
CA PHE A 364 -16.90 4.76 -4.27
C PHE A 364 -16.98 4.56 -5.80
N SER A 365 -17.80 3.62 -6.30
CA SER A 365 -17.94 3.37 -7.73
C SER A 365 -18.17 4.67 -8.51
N GLY A 366 -17.45 4.83 -9.61
CA GLY A 366 -17.52 6.00 -10.47
C GLY A 366 -16.84 7.28 -9.93
N ARG A 367 -16.28 7.25 -8.70
CA ARG A 367 -15.48 8.36 -8.18
C ARG A 367 -14.15 8.47 -8.91
N THR A 368 -13.70 9.72 -9.12
CA THR A 368 -12.41 10.07 -9.71
C THR A 368 -11.51 10.78 -8.72
N ILE A 369 -10.23 10.87 -9.01
CA ILE A 369 -9.27 11.74 -8.32
C ILE A 369 -9.27 13.08 -9.06
N ASP A 370 -9.78 14.11 -8.41
CA ASP A 370 -9.97 15.43 -9.01
C ASP A 370 -8.95 16.47 -8.51
N VAL A 371 -8.14 16.11 -7.51
CA VAL A 371 -7.00 16.92 -7.09
C VAL A 371 -5.88 16.83 -8.14
N PRO A 372 -5.00 17.86 -8.24
CA PRO A 372 -3.82 17.76 -9.09
C PRO A 372 -3.05 16.47 -8.84
N ALA A 373 -2.77 15.74 -9.89
CA ALA A 373 -2.07 14.46 -9.82
C ALA A 373 -0.93 14.40 -10.84
N GLN A 374 0.17 13.74 -10.48
CA GLN A 374 1.23 13.37 -11.41
C GLN A 374 1.63 11.92 -11.22
N TYR A 375 2.25 11.36 -12.25
CA TYR A 375 2.81 10.02 -12.25
C TYR A 375 4.30 10.07 -12.52
N ILE A 376 5.09 9.34 -11.72
CA ILE A 376 6.55 9.20 -11.87
C ILE A 376 6.92 7.73 -11.78
N ALA A 377 7.64 7.20 -12.76
CA ALA A 377 8.18 5.85 -12.71
C ALA A 377 9.53 5.78 -13.44
N GLY A 378 10.29 4.73 -13.17
CA GLY A 378 11.47 4.44 -13.96
C GLY A 378 11.10 3.90 -15.35
N LYS A 379 11.88 4.25 -16.38
CA LYS A 379 11.64 3.75 -17.73
C LYS A 379 11.91 2.24 -17.85
N SER A 380 12.71 1.69 -16.92
CA SER A 380 12.99 0.25 -16.84
C SER A 380 12.10 -0.48 -15.82
N ASP A 381 11.01 0.15 -15.34
CA ASP A 381 10.11 -0.43 -14.35
C ASP A 381 8.95 -1.19 -15.01
N TRP A 382 8.92 -2.50 -14.90
CA TRP A 382 7.78 -3.32 -15.30
C TRP A 382 6.51 -3.09 -14.45
N GLY A 383 6.61 -2.45 -13.27
CA GLY A 383 5.46 -2.01 -12.47
C GLY A 383 4.48 -1.14 -13.25
N VAL A 384 5.00 -0.38 -14.23
CA VAL A 384 4.19 0.48 -15.13
C VAL A 384 3.20 -0.33 -15.96
N TYR A 385 3.59 -1.51 -16.43
CA TYR A 385 2.82 -2.31 -17.39
C TYR A 385 2.34 -3.67 -16.87
N GLN A 386 2.63 -4.01 -15.61
CA GLN A 386 2.20 -5.30 -15.04
C GLN A 386 0.66 -5.47 -14.99
N THR A 387 -0.08 -4.38 -15.09
CA THR A 387 -1.53 -4.39 -15.25
C THR A 387 -1.89 -3.75 -16.59
N PRO A 388 -2.24 -4.55 -17.60
CA PRO A 388 -2.56 -4.05 -18.93
C PRO A 388 -3.68 -3.00 -18.90
N GLY A 389 -3.48 -1.86 -19.57
CA GLY A 389 -4.45 -0.76 -19.65
C GLY A 389 -4.52 0.16 -18.42
N ALA A 390 -3.83 -0.15 -17.31
CA ALA A 390 -3.91 0.65 -16.10
C ALA A 390 -3.39 2.09 -16.28
N VAL A 391 -2.31 2.28 -17.04
CA VAL A 391 -1.77 3.61 -17.37
C VAL A 391 -2.80 4.45 -18.11
N ASP A 392 -3.47 3.87 -19.11
CA ASP A 392 -4.47 4.57 -19.89
C ASP A 392 -5.69 4.95 -19.05
N LYS A 393 -6.16 4.03 -18.19
CA LYS A 393 -7.23 4.32 -17.24
C LYS A 393 -6.85 5.44 -16.28
N MET A 394 -5.64 5.37 -15.70
CA MET A 394 -5.15 6.42 -14.79
C MET A 394 -5.17 7.79 -15.46
N ARG A 395 -4.66 7.90 -16.70
CA ARG A 395 -4.51 9.16 -17.41
C ARG A 395 -5.81 9.71 -17.98
N ASN A 396 -6.69 8.82 -18.43
CA ASN A 396 -7.86 9.22 -19.24
C ASN A 396 -9.17 9.24 -18.44
N SER A 397 -9.23 8.59 -17.27
CA SER A 397 -10.47 8.46 -16.53
C SER A 397 -10.33 8.48 -15.00
N ALA A 398 -9.34 7.85 -14.42
CA ALA A 398 -9.24 7.73 -12.96
C ALA A 398 -8.77 9.04 -12.29
N CYS A 399 -7.91 9.82 -12.96
CA CYS A 399 -7.43 11.11 -12.50
C CYS A 399 -7.86 12.21 -13.49
N THR A 400 -8.89 12.99 -13.13
CA THR A 400 -9.44 14.04 -14.02
C THR A 400 -8.52 15.25 -14.15
N HIS A 401 -7.58 15.42 -13.21
CA HIS A 401 -6.60 16.50 -13.21
C HIS A 401 -5.16 15.97 -13.20
N MET A 402 -4.84 15.12 -14.17
CA MET A 402 -3.48 14.60 -14.37
C MET A 402 -2.63 15.67 -15.08
N VAL A 403 -1.66 16.26 -14.36
CA VAL A 403 -0.83 17.36 -14.85
C VAL A 403 0.60 16.97 -15.22
N GLY A 404 1.03 15.75 -14.88
CA GLY A 404 2.38 15.25 -15.19
C GLY A 404 2.40 13.73 -15.37
N PHE A 405 3.21 13.28 -16.35
CA PHE A 405 3.49 11.86 -16.60
C PHE A 405 4.95 11.70 -16.99
N HIS A 406 5.74 11.11 -16.12
CA HIS A 406 7.20 11.09 -16.22
C HIS A 406 7.73 9.65 -16.14
N LEU A 407 8.44 9.21 -17.18
CA LEU A 407 9.22 7.97 -17.19
C LEU A 407 10.70 8.33 -17.21
N LEU A 408 11.40 8.07 -16.12
CA LEU A 408 12.77 8.52 -15.90
C LEU A 408 13.78 7.52 -16.47
N GLU A 409 14.67 8.02 -17.33
CA GLU A 409 15.81 7.24 -17.81
C GLU A 409 16.75 6.91 -16.65
N GLY A 410 17.38 5.72 -16.75
CA GLY A 410 18.32 5.26 -15.72
C GLY A 410 17.67 4.88 -14.39
N ALA A 411 16.36 4.75 -14.35
CA ALA A 411 15.62 4.22 -13.20
C ALA A 411 14.78 3.00 -13.59
N GLY A 412 14.75 2.03 -12.69
CA GLY A 412 13.83 0.91 -12.70
C GLY A 412 12.74 1.13 -11.66
N HIS A 413 12.44 0.07 -10.89
CA HIS A 413 11.35 0.09 -9.93
C HIS A 413 11.58 1.05 -8.75
N TRP A 414 12.82 1.23 -8.32
CA TRP A 414 13.18 2.01 -7.13
C TRP A 414 13.48 3.47 -7.47
N VAL A 415 12.62 4.10 -8.27
CA VAL A 415 12.87 5.38 -8.93
C VAL A 415 13.31 6.50 -7.97
N GLN A 416 12.77 6.57 -6.75
CA GLN A 416 13.14 7.56 -5.73
C GLN A 416 14.51 7.30 -5.10
N GLN A 417 15.06 6.09 -5.28
CA GLN A 417 16.39 5.72 -4.80
C GLN A 417 17.42 5.71 -5.93
N GLU A 418 17.02 5.31 -7.15
CA GLU A 418 17.89 5.24 -8.33
C GLU A 418 18.14 6.60 -8.97
N GLN A 419 17.11 7.51 -8.98
CA GLN A 419 17.19 8.85 -9.59
C GLN A 419 16.62 9.92 -8.64
N PRO A 420 17.15 10.06 -7.40
CA PRO A 420 16.59 10.94 -6.39
C PRO A 420 16.57 12.41 -6.80
N GLU A 421 17.58 12.89 -7.54
CA GLU A 421 17.67 14.29 -7.97
C GLU A 421 16.54 14.65 -8.94
N MET A 422 16.26 13.77 -9.90
CA MET A 422 15.15 13.97 -10.84
C MET A 422 13.80 13.91 -10.14
N VAL A 423 13.62 12.92 -9.27
CA VAL A 423 12.39 12.80 -8.46
C VAL A 423 12.19 14.04 -7.60
N ASN A 424 13.23 14.52 -6.91
CA ASN A 424 13.18 15.73 -6.09
C ASN A 424 12.75 16.95 -6.92
N SER A 425 13.35 17.13 -8.09
CA SER A 425 13.02 18.23 -8.99
C SER A 425 11.54 18.21 -9.39
N LEU A 426 11.03 17.05 -9.79
CA LEU A 426 9.63 16.88 -10.21
C LEU A 426 8.65 17.10 -9.04
N LEU A 427 8.95 16.58 -7.85
CA LEU A 427 8.10 16.75 -6.67
C LEU A 427 8.05 18.22 -6.23
N ILE A 428 9.20 18.91 -6.19
CA ILE A 428 9.28 20.33 -5.80
C ILE A 428 8.59 21.22 -6.83
N GLN A 429 8.80 20.97 -8.13
CA GLN A 429 8.12 21.68 -9.21
C GLN A 429 6.60 21.53 -9.09
N PHE A 430 6.12 20.29 -8.93
CA PHE A 430 4.70 20.00 -8.79
C PHE A 430 4.07 20.69 -7.56
N LEU A 431 4.76 20.65 -6.40
CA LEU A 431 4.31 21.33 -5.19
C LEU A 431 4.21 22.85 -5.42
N ARG A 432 5.19 23.45 -6.09
CA ARG A 432 5.20 24.89 -6.40
C ARG A 432 4.02 25.29 -7.30
N ASP A 433 3.73 24.47 -8.30
CA ASP A 433 2.76 24.82 -9.34
C ASP A 433 1.32 24.51 -8.94
N TYR A 434 1.11 23.44 -8.15
CA TYR A 434 -0.24 22.89 -7.93
C TYR A 434 -0.65 22.74 -6.46
N ALA A 435 0.28 22.68 -5.52
CA ALA A 435 -0.04 22.52 -4.11
C ALA A 435 0.05 23.85 -3.37
N LYS A 436 -0.80 24.82 -3.75
CA LYS A 436 -0.91 26.08 -2.99
C LYS A 436 -1.49 25.78 -1.60
N PRO A 437 -0.93 26.41 -0.54
CA PRO A 437 -1.41 26.22 0.83
C PRO A 437 -2.86 26.63 1.04
#